data_3d89dc8f28fcc8e26a31d8a74be46bff
#
_entry.id   3d89dc8f28fcc8e26a31d8a74be46bff
#
_cell.length_a   1.000
_cell.length_b   1.000
_cell.length_c   1.000
_cell.angle_alpha   90.00
_cell.angle_beta   90.00
_cell.angle_gamma   90.00
#
_symmetry.space_group_name_H-M   'P 1'
#
loop_
_entity.id
_entity.type
_entity.pdbx_description
1 polymer ?
#
loop_
_entity_poly.entity_id
_entity_poly.type
_entity_poly.pdbx_seq_one_letter_code
_entity_poly.pdbx_strand_id
1 'polypeptide(L)'
;MFELSKKAQDFAERTRKFILEEIEPVEAKFWEEVHELNPDGNWKKWQWPELLETLKSKAKQAGLWNMFLPDEKLGAGLSVQEYAHIAELTGRNLLAPTVFNCNAPDTGNMEVLWRYGSEQQKQQWLQPLLDGKIRSVFCMTEPDVASSDATNMQATAV
;
A
#
# COMPACT_ATOMS: atom_id res chain seq x y z
N MET A 1 9.31 -21.89 -16.57
CA MET A 1 9.45 -21.26 -15.25
C MET A 1 9.76 -19.79 -15.51
N PHE A 2 9.04 -18.87 -14.91
CA PHE A 2 9.30 -17.43 -15.12
C PHE A 2 10.58 -17.05 -14.37
N GLU A 3 11.56 -16.47 -15.08
CA GLU A 3 12.81 -15.98 -14.47
C GLU A 3 12.64 -14.50 -14.15
N LEU A 4 12.95 -14.11 -12.91
CA LEU A 4 12.99 -12.72 -12.50
C LEU A 4 14.19 -12.01 -13.13
N SER A 5 14.01 -10.78 -13.58
CA SER A 5 15.12 -9.91 -13.96
C SER A 5 16.06 -9.68 -12.76
N LYS A 6 17.30 -9.30 -13.04
CA LYS A 6 18.27 -8.92 -11.98
C LYS A 6 17.74 -7.80 -11.09
N LYS A 7 16.99 -6.84 -11.69
CA LYS A 7 16.33 -5.76 -10.96
C LYS A 7 15.30 -6.30 -9.97
N ALA A 8 14.42 -7.19 -10.42
CA ALA A 8 13.40 -7.78 -9.56
C ALA A 8 13.99 -8.67 -8.45
N GLN A 9 15.08 -9.39 -8.75
CA GLN A 9 15.81 -10.16 -7.74
C GLN A 9 16.41 -9.26 -6.66
N ASP A 10 17.03 -8.13 -7.03
CA ASP A 10 17.57 -7.13 -6.09
C ASP A 10 16.46 -6.55 -5.20
N PHE A 11 15.33 -6.14 -5.79
CA PHE A 11 14.19 -5.65 -5.02
C PHE A 11 13.65 -6.70 -4.05
N ALA A 12 13.50 -7.95 -4.49
CA ALA A 12 13.01 -9.04 -3.64
C ALA A 12 13.96 -9.32 -2.46
N GLU A 13 15.26 -9.35 -2.70
CA GLU A 13 16.27 -9.56 -1.65
C GLU A 13 16.27 -8.41 -0.63
N ARG A 14 16.29 -7.16 -1.09
CA ARG A 14 16.24 -5.97 -0.23
C ARG A 14 14.94 -5.89 0.56
N THR A 15 13.80 -6.21 -0.06
CA THR A 15 12.50 -6.25 0.61
C THR A 15 12.50 -7.30 1.71
N ARG A 16 12.97 -8.51 1.42
CA ARG A 16 13.09 -9.59 2.41
C ARG A 16 13.97 -9.17 3.59
N LYS A 17 15.14 -8.62 3.30
CA LYS A 17 16.07 -8.13 4.33
C LYS A 17 15.42 -7.06 5.21
N PHE A 18 14.76 -6.09 4.60
CA PHE A 18 14.08 -5.03 5.32
C PHE A 18 12.98 -5.57 6.25
N ILE A 19 12.18 -6.52 5.78
CA ILE A 19 11.13 -7.15 6.62
C ILE A 19 11.77 -7.83 7.83
N LEU A 20 12.81 -8.66 7.63
CA LEU A 20 13.47 -9.40 8.69
C LEU A 20 14.19 -8.51 9.71
N GLU A 21 14.82 -7.43 9.25
CA GLU A 21 15.67 -6.58 10.11
C GLU A 21 14.93 -5.40 10.73
N GLU A 22 13.92 -4.85 10.05
CA GLU A 22 13.27 -3.60 10.47
C GLU A 22 11.81 -3.78 10.91
N ILE A 23 11.06 -4.71 10.32
CA ILE A 23 9.63 -4.88 10.58
C ILE A 23 9.37 -5.97 11.61
N GLU A 24 9.84 -7.19 11.38
CA GLU A 24 9.56 -8.34 12.25
C GLU A 24 9.99 -8.11 13.71
N PRO A 25 11.17 -7.51 13.99
CA PRO A 25 11.58 -7.31 15.38
C PRO A 25 10.70 -6.38 16.20
N VAL A 26 9.93 -5.53 15.53
CA VAL A 26 9.09 -4.50 16.17
C VAL A 26 7.59 -4.75 16.02
N GLU A 27 7.19 -5.76 15.27
CA GLU A 27 5.79 -6.01 14.92
C GLU A 27 4.90 -6.26 16.15
N ALA A 28 5.34 -7.09 17.08
CA ALA A 28 4.58 -7.37 18.30
C ALA A 28 4.33 -6.10 19.10
N LYS A 29 5.39 -5.31 19.32
CA LYS A 29 5.29 -4.01 20.01
C LYS A 29 4.38 -3.03 19.27
N PHE A 30 4.43 -3.00 17.94
CA PHE A 30 3.55 -2.16 17.13
C PHE A 30 2.08 -2.45 17.39
N TRP A 31 1.69 -3.73 17.43
CA TRP A 31 0.30 -4.10 17.67
C TRP A 31 -0.14 -3.87 19.13
N GLU A 32 0.77 -4.00 20.10
CA GLU A 32 0.52 -3.59 21.49
C GLU A 32 0.20 -2.08 21.55
N GLU A 33 1.04 -1.24 20.96
CA GLU A 33 0.82 0.22 20.89
C GLU A 33 -0.49 0.58 20.16
N VAL A 34 -0.87 -0.14 19.09
CA VAL A 34 -2.18 0.06 18.42
C VAL A 34 -3.34 -0.18 19.40
N HIS A 35 -3.28 -1.22 20.21
CA HIS A 35 -4.31 -1.51 21.22
C HIS A 35 -4.35 -0.43 22.32
N GLU A 36 -3.21 0.01 22.79
CA GLU A 36 -3.11 1.06 23.81
C GLU A 36 -3.66 2.41 23.33
N LEU A 37 -3.38 2.77 22.08
CA LEU A 37 -3.86 4.02 21.47
C LEU A 37 -5.36 3.99 21.16
N ASN A 38 -5.96 2.82 20.99
CA ASN A 38 -7.34 2.64 20.53
C ASN A 38 -8.15 1.71 21.45
N PRO A 39 -8.22 1.96 22.78
CA PRO A 39 -8.80 1.03 23.73
C PRO A 39 -10.31 0.81 23.59
N ASP A 40 -11.02 1.80 23.01
CA ASP A 40 -12.48 1.75 22.78
C ASP A 40 -12.85 1.30 21.35
N GLY A 41 -11.85 1.08 20.49
CA GLY A 41 -12.08 0.69 19.10
C GLY A 41 -12.79 1.74 18.25
N ASN A 42 -12.84 3.01 18.71
CA ASN A 42 -13.54 4.08 18.03
C ASN A 42 -12.82 4.50 16.75
N TRP A 43 -13.30 4.00 15.60
CA TRP A 43 -12.71 4.26 14.29
C TRP A 43 -12.60 5.76 13.92
N LYS A 44 -13.44 6.62 14.47
CA LYS A 44 -13.39 8.08 14.23
C LYS A 44 -12.21 8.77 14.92
N LYS A 45 -11.61 8.09 15.90
CA LYS A 45 -10.46 8.59 16.69
C LYS A 45 -9.25 7.68 16.54
N TRP A 46 -9.26 6.79 15.55
CA TRP A 46 -8.19 5.81 15.36
C TRP A 46 -6.84 6.47 15.18
N GLN A 47 -5.87 6.00 15.94
CA GLN A 47 -4.49 6.48 15.89
C GLN A 47 -3.54 5.34 15.56
N TRP A 48 -2.52 5.66 14.80
CA TRP A 48 -1.43 4.75 14.49
C TRP A 48 -0.19 5.11 15.33
N PRO A 49 0.61 4.11 15.78
CA PRO A 49 1.89 4.38 16.43
C PRO A 49 2.83 5.20 15.54
N GLU A 50 3.62 6.10 16.15
CA GLU A 50 4.67 6.85 15.44
C GLU A 50 5.72 5.95 14.78
N LEU A 51 5.87 4.74 15.30
CA LEU A 51 6.71 3.69 14.73
C LEU A 51 6.37 3.43 13.26
N LEU A 52 5.09 3.52 12.84
CA LEU A 52 4.69 3.36 11.44
C LEU A 52 5.38 4.38 10.52
N GLU A 53 5.37 5.65 10.91
CA GLU A 53 6.01 6.72 10.11
C GLU A 53 7.54 6.58 10.09
N THR A 54 8.13 6.09 11.17
CA THR A 54 9.55 5.74 11.23
C THR A 54 9.90 4.65 10.23
N LEU A 55 9.13 3.55 10.19
CA LEU A 55 9.33 2.46 9.24
C LEU A 55 9.12 2.90 7.79
N LYS A 56 8.08 3.69 7.51
CA LYS A 56 7.86 4.29 6.18
C LYS A 56 9.02 5.17 5.73
N SER A 57 9.58 5.98 6.64
CA SER A 57 10.74 6.81 6.34
C SER A 57 11.96 5.96 5.97
N LYS A 58 12.23 4.89 6.73
CA LYS A 58 13.30 3.94 6.42
C LYS A 58 13.07 3.24 5.07
N ALA A 59 11.84 2.82 4.77
CA ALA A 59 11.49 2.20 3.49
C ALA A 59 11.73 3.14 2.30
N LYS A 60 11.36 4.43 2.45
CA LYS A 60 11.66 5.47 1.45
C LYS A 60 13.17 5.64 1.24
N GLN A 61 13.96 5.74 2.32
CA GLN A 61 15.41 5.85 2.26
C GLN A 61 16.07 4.63 1.62
N ALA A 62 15.51 3.44 1.85
CA ALA A 62 15.95 2.21 1.24
C ALA A 62 15.51 2.07 -0.23
N GLY A 63 14.72 3.00 -0.79
CA GLY A 63 14.19 2.90 -2.15
C GLY A 63 13.18 1.76 -2.34
N LEU A 64 12.47 1.38 -1.27
CA LEU A 64 11.45 0.32 -1.26
C LEU A 64 10.04 0.90 -1.11
N TRP A 65 9.77 2.02 -1.78
CA TRP A 65 8.51 2.74 -1.69
C TRP A 65 7.75 2.66 -3.01
N ASN A 66 6.43 2.48 -2.97
CA ASN A 66 5.56 2.38 -4.15
C ASN A 66 6.00 1.29 -5.15
N MET A 67 6.59 0.19 -4.70
CA MET A 67 7.18 -0.83 -5.57
C MET A 67 6.18 -1.47 -6.55
N PHE A 68 4.88 -1.39 -6.26
CA PHE A 68 3.81 -1.96 -7.09
C PHE A 68 3.64 -1.23 -8.43
N LEU A 69 3.99 0.06 -8.52
CA LEU A 69 3.68 0.87 -9.69
C LEU A 69 4.71 0.60 -10.81
N PRO A 70 4.25 0.16 -12.00
CA PRO A 70 5.11 -0.18 -13.12
C PRO A 70 5.60 1.05 -13.90
N ASP A 71 6.04 2.07 -13.18
CA ASP A 71 6.57 3.34 -13.70
C ASP A 71 7.91 3.62 -13.00
N GLU A 72 8.96 3.92 -13.75
CA GLU A 72 10.31 4.11 -13.20
C GLU A 72 10.49 5.42 -12.42
N LYS A 73 9.60 6.38 -12.61
CA LYS A 73 9.69 7.69 -11.93
C LYS A 73 8.85 7.72 -10.65
N LEU A 74 7.72 7.04 -10.65
CA LEU A 74 6.74 7.07 -9.56
C LEU A 74 6.77 5.81 -8.69
N GLY A 75 7.34 4.73 -9.22
CA GLY A 75 7.43 3.43 -8.55
C GLY A 75 8.75 2.73 -8.84
N ALA A 76 8.77 1.41 -8.76
CA ALA A 76 9.95 0.60 -9.04
C ALA A 76 10.13 0.28 -10.54
N GLY A 77 9.15 0.53 -11.39
CA GLY A 77 9.19 0.16 -12.80
C GLY A 77 9.33 -1.35 -13.03
N LEU A 78 8.82 -2.15 -12.10
CA LEU A 78 8.74 -3.60 -12.23
C LEU A 78 7.49 -3.97 -13.04
N SER A 79 7.56 -5.05 -13.81
CA SER A 79 6.35 -5.62 -14.37
C SER A 79 5.45 -6.18 -13.27
N VAL A 80 4.16 -6.33 -13.55
CA VAL A 80 3.19 -6.93 -12.60
C VAL A 80 3.62 -8.33 -12.17
N GLN A 81 4.18 -9.12 -13.10
CA GLN A 81 4.70 -10.45 -12.81
C GLN A 81 5.87 -10.43 -11.85
N GLU A 82 6.80 -9.48 -12.01
CA GLU A 82 7.95 -9.32 -11.12
C GLU A 82 7.52 -8.82 -9.74
N TYR A 83 6.60 -7.84 -9.70
CA TYR A 83 6.05 -7.34 -8.44
C TYR A 83 5.27 -8.42 -7.66
N ALA A 84 4.62 -9.37 -8.33
CA ALA A 84 3.90 -10.45 -7.66
C ALA A 84 4.79 -11.23 -6.66
N HIS A 85 6.08 -11.43 -6.96
CA HIS A 85 7.02 -12.07 -6.03
C HIS A 85 7.33 -11.20 -4.81
N ILE A 86 7.36 -9.88 -4.99
CA ILE A 86 7.53 -8.93 -3.88
C ILE A 86 6.26 -8.88 -3.04
N ALA A 87 5.09 -8.88 -3.67
CA ALA A 87 3.80 -8.95 -2.98
C ALA A 87 3.67 -10.21 -2.13
N GLU A 88 4.15 -11.37 -2.61
CA GLU A 88 4.22 -12.62 -1.82
C GLU A 88 5.07 -12.44 -0.55
N LEU A 89 6.23 -11.79 -0.66
CA LEU A 89 7.10 -11.53 0.49
C LEU A 89 6.42 -10.62 1.51
N THR A 90 5.83 -9.52 1.05
CA THR A 90 5.16 -8.55 1.93
C THR A 90 3.89 -9.12 2.55
N GLY A 91 3.18 -10.02 1.84
CA GLY A 91 1.95 -10.66 2.31
C GLY A 91 2.13 -11.63 3.49
N ARG A 92 3.37 -11.95 3.86
CA ARG A 92 3.68 -12.75 5.07
C ARG A 92 3.59 -11.95 6.37
N ASN A 93 3.54 -10.63 6.27
CA ASN A 93 3.53 -9.72 7.39
C ASN A 93 2.43 -8.69 7.20
N LEU A 94 1.54 -8.49 8.18
CA LEU A 94 0.39 -7.60 8.06
C LEU A 94 0.78 -6.11 7.99
N LEU A 95 1.94 -5.74 8.50
CA LEU A 95 2.41 -4.36 8.54
C LEU A 95 3.19 -3.98 7.27
N ALA A 96 3.92 -4.92 6.68
CA ALA A 96 4.83 -4.67 5.56
C ALA A 96 4.18 -3.96 4.35
N PRO A 97 2.99 -4.35 3.84
CA PRO A 97 2.36 -3.65 2.73
C PRO A 97 2.11 -2.16 3.02
N THR A 98 1.75 -1.82 4.26
CA THR A 98 1.54 -0.42 4.69
C THR A 98 2.86 0.34 4.79
N VAL A 99 3.92 -0.29 5.29
CA VAL A 99 5.26 0.31 5.40
C VAL A 99 5.83 0.68 4.03
N PHE A 100 5.57 -0.13 3.00
CA PHE A 100 6.05 0.12 1.64
C PHE A 100 5.09 0.94 0.77
N ASN A 101 3.94 1.40 1.32
CA ASN A 101 2.85 2.05 0.56
C ASN A 101 2.35 1.19 -0.61
N CYS A 102 2.25 -0.10 -0.38
CA CYS A 102 1.88 -1.12 -1.37
C CYS A 102 0.62 -1.91 -0.96
N ASN A 103 -0.27 -1.31 -0.18
CA ASN A 103 -1.47 -1.99 0.31
C ASN A 103 -2.74 -1.54 -0.43
N ALA A 104 -3.72 -2.42 -0.48
CA ALA A 104 -5.04 -2.12 -0.99
C ALA A 104 -5.83 -1.24 0.00
N PRO A 105 -6.76 -0.40 -0.49
CA PRO A 105 -7.13 -0.17 -1.89
C PRO A 105 -6.25 0.88 -2.60
N ASP A 106 -5.30 1.49 -1.90
CA ASP A 106 -4.51 2.61 -2.41
C ASP A 106 -3.76 2.26 -3.70
N THR A 107 -3.19 1.06 -3.80
CA THR A 107 -2.46 0.64 -5.01
C THR A 107 -3.34 0.69 -6.26
N GLY A 108 -4.55 0.12 -6.20
CA GLY A 108 -5.49 0.14 -7.32
C GLY A 108 -5.95 1.56 -7.66
N ASN A 109 -6.26 2.37 -6.65
CA ASN A 109 -6.69 3.74 -6.85
C ASN A 109 -5.56 4.63 -7.42
N MET A 110 -4.31 4.43 -6.98
CA MET A 110 -3.15 5.11 -7.56
C MET A 110 -2.93 4.71 -9.02
N GLU A 111 -3.08 3.43 -9.38
CA GLU A 111 -2.99 2.99 -10.79
C GLU A 111 -4.08 3.63 -11.67
N VAL A 112 -5.31 3.70 -11.19
CA VAL A 112 -6.41 4.37 -11.91
C VAL A 112 -6.09 5.85 -12.13
N LEU A 113 -5.67 6.56 -11.09
CA LEU A 113 -5.30 7.97 -11.21
C LEU A 113 -4.08 8.18 -12.11
N TRP A 114 -3.07 7.33 -12.02
CA TRP A 114 -1.88 7.39 -12.87
C TRP A 114 -2.23 7.23 -14.35
N ARG A 115 -3.06 6.24 -14.70
CA ARG A 115 -3.40 5.91 -16.08
C ARG A 115 -4.42 6.86 -16.69
N TYR A 116 -5.44 7.25 -15.92
CA TYR A 116 -6.63 7.90 -16.45
C TYR A 116 -6.94 9.27 -15.83
N GLY A 117 -6.27 9.64 -14.74
CA GLY A 117 -6.47 10.92 -14.09
C GLY A 117 -6.00 12.09 -14.95
N SER A 118 -6.75 13.20 -14.90
CA SER A 118 -6.27 14.48 -15.43
C SER A 118 -5.06 14.98 -14.62
N GLU A 119 -4.28 15.91 -15.17
CA GLU A 119 -3.13 16.48 -14.45
C GLU A 119 -3.55 17.14 -13.13
N GLN A 120 -4.73 17.77 -13.08
CA GLN A 120 -5.28 18.32 -11.85
C GLN A 120 -5.59 17.22 -10.84
N GLN A 121 -6.21 16.10 -11.23
CA GLN A 121 -6.50 14.97 -10.37
C GLN A 121 -5.21 14.29 -9.88
N LYS A 122 -4.20 14.17 -10.74
CA LYS A 122 -2.91 13.63 -10.34
C LYS A 122 -2.22 14.51 -9.29
N GLN A 123 -2.23 15.81 -9.47
CA GLN A 123 -1.67 16.74 -8.49
C GLN A 123 -2.45 16.72 -7.16
N GLN A 124 -3.78 16.69 -7.25
CA GLN A 124 -4.65 16.77 -6.09
C GLN A 124 -4.71 15.48 -5.28
N TRP A 125 -4.69 14.31 -5.95
CA TRP A 125 -4.95 13.02 -5.32
C TRP A 125 -3.80 12.01 -5.47
N LEU A 126 -3.26 11.83 -6.69
CA LEU A 126 -2.22 10.83 -6.91
C LEU A 126 -0.94 11.18 -6.16
N GLN A 127 -0.46 12.41 -6.26
CA GLN A 127 0.79 12.79 -5.62
C GLN A 127 0.74 12.64 -4.09
N PRO A 128 -0.30 13.10 -3.38
CA PRO A 128 -0.42 12.86 -1.95
C PRO A 128 -0.54 11.37 -1.56
N LEU A 129 -1.18 10.54 -2.40
CA LEU A 129 -1.23 9.08 -2.19
C LEU A 129 0.16 8.45 -2.36
N LEU A 130 0.88 8.82 -3.42
CA LEU A 130 2.26 8.36 -3.66
C LEU A 130 3.21 8.79 -2.53
N ASP A 131 2.99 9.97 -1.97
CA ASP A 131 3.76 10.46 -0.82
C ASP A 131 3.39 9.73 0.49
N GLY A 132 2.26 9.00 0.51
CA GLY A 132 1.72 8.37 1.72
C GLY A 132 1.12 9.36 2.71
N LYS A 133 0.74 10.57 2.26
CA LYS A 133 0.15 11.65 3.09
C LYS A 133 -1.35 11.47 3.31
N ILE A 134 -2.02 10.83 2.36
CA ILE A 134 -3.45 10.50 2.43
C ILE A 134 -3.66 9.03 2.14
N ARG A 135 -4.85 8.55 2.47
CA ARG A 135 -5.33 7.21 2.15
C ARG A 135 -6.56 7.32 1.28
N SER A 136 -6.88 6.26 0.59
CA SER A 136 -8.08 6.14 -0.24
C SER A 136 -8.96 5.00 0.22
N VAL A 137 -10.19 4.98 -0.28
CA VAL A 137 -11.14 3.91 -0.04
C VAL A 137 -11.75 3.43 -1.35
N PHE A 138 -12.27 2.22 -1.34
CA PHE A 138 -13.07 1.67 -2.42
C PHE A 138 -14.46 1.37 -1.88
N CYS A 139 -15.42 2.25 -2.20
CA CYS A 139 -16.81 2.16 -1.71
C CYS A 139 -17.63 1.31 -2.69
N MET A 140 -17.66 0.00 -2.47
CA MET A 140 -18.36 -0.95 -3.36
C MET A 140 -19.66 -1.46 -2.75
N THR A 141 -19.74 -1.58 -1.42
CA THR A 141 -20.88 -2.17 -0.73
C THR A 141 -22.02 -1.17 -0.59
N GLU A 142 -23.21 -1.56 -1.03
CA GLU A 142 -24.47 -0.83 -0.88
C GLU A 142 -25.43 -1.61 0.03
N PRO A 143 -26.32 -0.92 0.81
CA PRO A 143 -27.19 -1.59 1.78
C PRO A 143 -28.16 -2.60 1.17
N ASP A 144 -28.74 -2.29 -0.01
CA ASP A 144 -29.88 -2.97 -0.56
C ASP A 144 -29.55 -3.90 -1.77
N VAL A 145 -28.28 -3.98 -2.14
CA VAL A 145 -27.87 -4.77 -3.32
C VAL A 145 -26.65 -5.66 -3.02
N ALA A 146 -26.55 -6.79 -3.72
CA ALA A 146 -25.38 -7.65 -3.69
C ALA A 146 -24.25 -7.03 -4.53
N SER A 147 -23.57 -6.03 -3.98
CA SER A 147 -22.61 -5.18 -4.69
C SER A 147 -21.23 -5.80 -4.93
N SER A 148 -20.99 -7.04 -4.48
CA SER A 148 -19.86 -7.85 -4.96
C SER A 148 -19.93 -8.12 -6.46
N ASP A 149 -21.13 -8.14 -7.03
CA ASP A 149 -21.34 -8.00 -8.46
C ASP A 149 -21.52 -6.52 -8.81
N ALA A 150 -20.48 -5.90 -9.34
CA ALA A 150 -20.47 -4.48 -9.68
C ALA A 150 -21.54 -4.07 -10.70
N THR A 151 -22.13 -5.02 -11.44
CA THR A 151 -23.24 -4.74 -12.37
C THR A 151 -24.56 -4.45 -11.65
N ASN A 152 -24.66 -4.80 -10.38
CA ASN A 152 -25.83 -4.54 -9.52
C ASN A 152 -25.80 -3.18 -8.82
N MET A 153 -24.71 -2.45 -8.89
CA MET A 153 -24.59 -1.15 -8.21
C MET A 153 -25.66 -0.17 -8.69
N GLN A 154 -26.34 0.47 -7.74
CA GLN A 154 -27.41 1.45 -8.00
C GLN A 154 -26.97 2.89 -7.70
N ALA A 155 -25.85 3.07 -7.02
CA ALA A 155 -25.27 4.38 -6.78
C ALA A 155 -24.92 5.09 -8.10
N THR A 156 -25.22 6.38 -8.16
CA THR A 156 -24.95 7.25 -9.32
C THR A 156 -24.05 8.41 -8.91
N ALA A 157 -23.16 8.81 -9.83
CA ALA A 157 -22.37 10.03 -9.71
C ALA A 157 -22.99 11.12 -10.59
N VAL A 158 -23.41 12.24 -10.00
CA VAL A 158 -24.02 13.42 -10.68
C VAL A 158 -23.17 14.65 -10.46
#